data_37fa4f99f6803ea7cbd834b452e78195
#
_entry.id   37fa4f99f6803ea7cbd834b452e78195
#
_cell.length_a   1.000
_cell.length_b   1.000
_cell.length_c   1.000
_cell.angle_alpha   90.00
_cell.angle_beta   90.00
_cell.angle_gamma   90.00
#
_symmetry.space_group_name_H-M   'P 1'
#
loop_
_entity.id
_entity.type
_entity.pdbx_description
1 polymer ?
#
loop_
_entity_poly.entity_id
_entity_poly.type
_entity_poly.pdbx_seq_one_letter_code
_entity_poly.pdbx_strand_id
1 'polypeptide(L)'
;VVVPDYMDVSDFTPFQFPAEDPTSAWRTTHFDYHAFEDNLLKLDILGHDDPTLIKYFMDIVHEHQDEFPFSDARKIPVDDKKVFSLFGSTEAINVKPEDIDSDVASYAVPEFGTTFVRQMLIDTKPTTFAGLVKISGLSHGTDVWLGNAQTLIEEGKATISTAICTRDDIMIYLINKGVELSLIH
;
A
#
# COMPACT_ATOMS: atom_id res chain seq x y z
N VAL A 1 -0.34 22.23 -0.06
CA VAL A 1 -1.67 22.83 0.13
C VAL A 1 -2.04 23.66 -1.08
N VAL A 2 -3.33 23.79 -1.34
CA VAL A 2 -3.89 24.62 -2.42
C VAL A 2 -4.43 25.91 -1.80
N VAL A 3 -3.91 27.04 -2.26
CA VAL A 3 -4.34 28.37 -1.83
C VAL A 3 -5.11 29.00 -2.98
N PRO A 4 -6.25 29.69 -2.73
CA PRO A 4 -6.95 30.44 -3.76
C PRO A 4 -6.03 31.50 -4.42
N ASP A 5 -6.22 31.79 -5.70
CA ASP A 5 -5.37 32.69 -6.49
C ASP A 5 -5.40 34.15 -6.01
N TYR A 6 -6.40 34.54 -5.24
CA TYR A 6 -6.56 35.87 -4.63
C TYR A 6 -5.99 35.98 -3.20
N MET A 7 -5.40 34.90 -2.66
CA MET A 7 -4.81 34.84 -1.32
C MET A 7 -3.39 34.31 -1.37
N ASP A 8 -2.62 34.52 -0.30
CA ASP A 8 -1.29 33.98 -0.13
C ASP A 8 -1.24 32.95 1.01
N VAL A 9 -0.33 32.00 0.93
CA VAL A 9 -0.16 31.00 2.00
C VAL A 9 0.15 31.66 3.36
N SER A 10 0.80 32.82 3.35
CA SER A 10 1.10 33.58 4.56
C SER A 10 -0.11 34.17 5.27
N ASP A 11 -1.28 34.20 4.61
CA ASP A 11 -2.55 34.57 5.25
C ASP A 11 -3.03 33.50 6.24
N PHE A 12 -2.54 32.26 6.09
CA PHE A 12 -2.95 31.10 6.90
C PHE A 12 -1.86 30.62 7.85
N THR A 13 -0.60 30.67 7.42
CA THR A 13 0.53 30.12 8.19
C THR A 13 1.83 30.78 7.77
N PRO A 14 2.77 31.02 8.68
CA PRO A 14 4.15 31.25 8.30
C PRO A 14 4.68 30.08 7.48
N PHE A 15 5.63 30.35 6.60
CA PHE A 15 6.31 29.29 5.86
C PHE A 15 7.83 29.32 6.14
N GLN A 16 8.46 28.19 5.89
CA GLN A 16 9.88 28.00 6.12
C GLN A 16 10.52 27.24 4.96
N PHE A 17 11.85 27.25 4.91
CA PHE A 17 12.59 26.43 3.97
C PHE A 17 12.79 25.01 4.56
N PRO A 18 12.60 23.94 3.75
CA PRO A 18 12.93 22.58 4.19
C PRO A 18 14.39 22.52 4.67
N ALA A 19 14.63 21.84 5.79
CA ALA A 19 15.94 21.70 6.40
C ALA A 19 16.74 23.03 6.59
N GLU A 20 16.00 24.16 6.73
CA GLU A 20 16.59 25.50 6.86
C GLU A 20 17.45 25.93 5.66
N ASP A 21 17.28 25.30 4.50
CA ASP A 21 18.01 25.63 3.27
C ASP A 21 17.32 26.74 2.48
N PRO A 22 17.82 27.99 2.53
CA PRO A 22 17.21 29.12 1.84
C PRO A 22 17.33 29.03 0.30
N THR A 23 18.15 28.11 -0.22
CA THR A 23 18.29 27.87 -1.66
C THR A 23 17.25 26.92 -2.23
N SER A 24 16.49 26.24 -1.35
CA SER A 24 15.42 25.34 -1.75
C SER A 24 14.34 26.07 -2.57
N ALA A 25 13.93 25.48 -3.68
CA ALA A 25 12.77 25.93 -4.45
C ALA A 25 11.44 25.69 -3.74
N TRP A 26 11.45 24.85 -2.70
CA TRP A 26 10.27 24.45 -1.93
C TRP A 26 10.09 25.33 -0.70
N ARG A 27 8.84 25.46 -0.30
CA ARG A 27 8.43 26.05 0.98
C ARG A 27 7.59 25.03 1.71
N THR A 28 7.70 25.00 3.04
CA THR A 28 6.83 24.21 3.92
C THR A 28 6.07 25.14 4.85
N THR A 29 4.86 24.76 5.20
CA THR A 29 4.09 25.47 6.22
C THR A 29 4.77 25.31 7.58
N HIS A 30 4.79 26.37 8.39
CA HIS A 30 5.32 26.29 9.74
C HIS A 30 4.34 25.61 10.70
N PHE A 31 3.05 25.95 10.57
CA PHE A 31 2.02 25.28 11.34
C PHE A 31 1.73 23.91 10.76
N ASP A 32 1.40 22.96 11.63
CA ASP A 32 0.84 21.67 11.23
C ASP A 32 -0.47 21.87 10.44
N TYR A 33 -0.70 21.01 9.44
CA TYR A 33 -1.87 21.15 8.57
C TYR A 33 -3.20 21.13 9.36
N HIS A 34 -3.30 20.39 10.44
CA HIS A 34 -4.51 20.35 11.28
C HIS A 34 -4.89 21.70 11.88
N ALA A 35 -3.96 22.66 11.95
CA ALA A 35 -4.25 24.00 12.41
C ALA A 35 -5.09 24.84 11.42
N PHE A 36 -5.15 24.43 10.15
CA PHE A 36 -5.86 25.16 9.09
C PHE A 36 -6.56 24.22 8.08
N GLU A 37 -6.79 22.96 8.41
CA GLU A 37 -7.41 21.96 7.52
C GLU A 37 -8.85 22.32 7.12
N ASP A 38 -9.56 23.08 7.95
CA ASP A 38 -10.90 23.59 7.63
C ASP A 38 -10.89 24.72 6.58
N ASN A 39 -9.73 25.31 6.31
CA ASN A 39 -9.61 26.50 5.48
C ASN A 39 -8.95 26.20 4.11
N LEU A 40 -8.05 25.25 4.04
CA LEU A 40 -7.27 24.96 2.85
C LEU A 40 -7.34 23.47 2.47
N LEU A 41 -7.35 23.20 1.17
CA LEU A 41 -7.25 21.85 0.63
C LEU A 41 -5.79 21.36 0.64
N LYS A 42 -5.56 20.20 1.21
CA LYS A 42 -4.31 19.45 1.04
C LYS A 42 -4.49 18.37 -0.04
N LEU A 43 -3.62 18.39 -1.03
CA LEU A 43 -3.48 17.29 -1.99
C LEU A 43 -2.29 16.44 -1.59
N ASP A 44 -2.53 15.15 -1.37
CA ASP A 44 -1.48 14.18 -1.16
C ASP A 44 -0.95 13.73 -2.52
N ILE A 45 0.27 14.15 -2.85
CA ILE A 45 0.93 13.81 -4.11
C ILE A 45 2.02 12.80 -3.76
N LEU A 46 1.69 11.52 -3.97
CA LEU A 46 2.59 10.41 -3.73
C LEU A 46 3.00 9.77 -5.06
N GLY A 47 4.30 9.85 -5.37
CA GLY A 47 4.85 9.15 -6.53
C GLY A 47 4.92 7.63 -6.27
N HIS A 48 4.49 6.84 -7.25
CA HIS A 48 4.60 5.40 -7.23
C HIS A 48 5.50 4.94 -8.37
N ASP A 49 6.41 4.01 -8.09
CA ASP A 49 7.32 3.44 -9.11
C ASP A 49 6.62 2.34 -9.93
N ASP A 50 5.56 1.72 -9.41
CA ASP A 50 4.87 0.58 -10.03
C ASP A 50 4.42 0.84 -11.47
N PRO A 51 3.79 1.97 -11.84
CA PRO A 51 3.41 2.23 -13.23
C PRO A 51 4.61 2.29 -14.17
N THR A 52 5.73 2.83 -13.72
CA THR A 52 6.98 2.89 -14.48
C THR A 52 7.58 1.50 -14.67
N LEU A 53 7.62 0.68 -13.62
CA LEU A 53 8.10 -0.69 -13.68
C LEU A 53 7.24 -1.55 -14.61
N ILE A 54 5.91 -1.43 -14.52
CA ILE A 54 4.97 -2.12 -15.42
C ILE A 54 5.22 -1.70 -16.87
N LYS A 55 5.43 -0.41 -17.12
CA LYS A 55 5.72 0.08 -18.48
C LYS A 55 7.02 -0.55 -19.02
N TYR A 56 8.12 -0.50 -18.28
CA TYR A 56 9.39 -1.12 -18.70
C TYR A 56 9.22 -2.62 -18.94
N PHE A 57 8.52 -3.32 -18.07
CA PHE A 57 8.23 -4.73 -18.27
C PHE A 57 7.45 -4.99 -19.55
N MET A 58 6.41 -4.19 -19.84
CA MET A 58 5.63 -4.31 -21.06
C MET A 58 6.43 -3.94 -22.32
N ASP A 59 7.37 -3.02 -22.25
CA ASP A 59 8.27 -2.73 -23.35
C ASP A 59 9.12 -3.99 -23.70
N ILE A 60 9.66 -4.68 -22.69
CA ILE A 60 10.39 -5.96 -22.88
C ILE A 60 9.47 -7.04 -23.47
N VAL A 61 8.24 -7.17 -22.96
CA VAL A 61 7.25 -8.13 -23.48
C VAL A 61 6.94 -7.86 -24.96
N HIS A 62 6.84 -6.60 -25.38
CA HIS A 62 6.59 -6.26 -26.78
C HIS A 62 7.79 -6.53 -27.69
N GLU A 63 9.01 -6.37 -27.20
CA GLU A 63 10.24 -6.72 -27.93
C GLU A 63 10.41 -8.24 -28.11
N HIS A 64 9.90 -9.04 -27.16
CA HIS A 64 10.01 -10.50 -27.11
C HIS A 64 8.64 -11.19 -27.09
N GLN A 65 7.70 -10.74 -27.93
CA GLN A 65 6.30 -11.16 -27.89
C GLN A 65 6.10 -12.68 -28.08
N ASP A 66 7.03 -13.35 -28.74
CA ASP A 66 7.02 -14.79 -28.95
C ASP A 66 7.34 -15.60 -27.67
N GLU A 67 7.95 -14.97 -26.69
CA GLU A 67 8.29 -15.58 -25.39
C GLU A 67 7.19 -15.42 -24.34
N PHE A 68 6.23 -14.50 -24.56
CA PHE A 68 5.21 -14.16 -23.56
C PHE A 68 3.80 -14.48 -24.05
N PRO A 69 2.94 -15.08 -23.20
CA PRO A 69 1.56 -15.42 -23.56
C PRO A 69 0.58 -14.22 -23.54
N PHE A 70 1.07 -13.03 -23.26
CA PHE A 70 0.24 -11.80 -23.16
C PHE A 70 0.98 -10.61 -23.78
N SER A 71 0.21 -9.62 -24.23
CA SER A 71 0.69 -8.34 -24.80
C SER A 71 0.09 -7.11 -24.12
N ASP A 72 -0.65 -7.30 -23.04
CA ASP A 72 -1.36 -6.25 -22.31
C ASP A 72 -1.21 -6.54 -20.81
N ALA A 73 -0.81 -5.53 -20.03
CA ALA A 73 -0.60 -5.66 -18.59
C ALA A 73 -1.85 -6.17 -17.84
N ARG A 74 -3.06 -5.86 -18.34
CA ARG A 74 -4.33 -6.34 -17.77
C ARG A 74 -4.56 -7.85 -17.94
N LYS A 75 -3.76 -8.51 -18.78
CA LYS A 75 -3.81 -9.96 -19.03
C LYS A 75 -2.75 -10.73 -18.27
N ILE A 76 -1.93 -10.05 -17.47
CA ILE A 76 -0.96 -10.73 -16.60
C ILE A 76 -1.75 -11.57 -15.59
N PRO A 77 -1.47 -12.87 -15.46
CA PRO A 77 -2.14 -13.74 -14.49
C PRO A 77 -1.89 -13.24 -13.05
N VAL A 78 -2.96 -13.18 -12.26
CA VAL A 78 -2.90 -12.76 -10.84
C VAL A 78 -3.13 -13.93 -9.87
N ASP A 79 -3.09 -15.17 -10.38
CA ASP A 79 -3.40 -16.39 -9.63
C ASP A 79 -2.30 -17.48 -9.76
N ASP A 80 -1.13 -17.13 -10.26
CA ASP A 80 -0.01 -18.06 -10.38
C ASP A 80 0.49 -18.50 -9.00
N LYS A 81 0.38 -19.82 -8.74
CA LYS A 81 0.73 -20.41 -7.44
C LYS A 81 2.22 -20.30 -7.11
N LYS A 82 3.08 -20.31 -8.13
CA LYS A 82 4.52 -20.17 -7.94
C LYS A 82 4.87 -18.76 -7.53
N VAL A 83 4.18 -17.75 -8.10
CA VAL A 83 4.32 -16.35 -7.67
C VAL A 83 3.81 -16.19 -6.25
N PHE A 84 2.65 -16.77 -5.90
CA PHE A 84 2.15 -16.71 -4.52
C PHE A 84 3.06 -17.36 -3.49
N SER A 85 3.82 -18.38 -3.87
CA SER A 85 4.76 -19.01 -2.95
C SER A 85 5.87 -18.05 -2.46
N LEU A 86 6.17 -16.97 -3.18
CA LEU A 86 7.12 -15.92 -2.75
C LEU A 86 6.68 -15.22 -1.47
N PHE A 87 5.37 -15.15 -1.22
CA PHE A 87 4.78 -14.53 -0.03
C PHE A 87 4.68 -15.50 1.16
N GLY A 88 5.07 -16.74 1.00
CA GLY A 88 5.01 -17.77 2.04
C GLY A 88 6.31 -18.55 2.25
N SER A 89 7.24 -18.48 1.29
CA SER A 89 8.54 -19.17 1.36
C SER A 89 9.57 -18.55 0.42
N THR A 90 10.80 -19.07 0.48
CA THR A 90 11.90 -18.69 -0.41
C THR A 90 12.15 -19.74 -1.51
N GLU A 91 11.37 -20.84 -1.52
CA GLU A 91 11.61 -21.98 -2.42
C GLU A 91 11.52 -21.60 -3.90
N ALA A 92 10.58 -20.72 -4.27
CA ALA A 92 10.37 -20.32 -5.67
C ALA A 92 11.57 -19.62 -6.31
N ILE A 93 12.43 -19.01 -5.50
CA ILE A 93 13.68 -18.36 -5.94
C ILE A 93 14.92 -19.23 -5.67
N ASN A 94 14.73 -20.42 -5.11
CA ASN A 94 15.81 -21.37 -4.78
C ASN A 94 16.91 -20.76 -3.89
N VAL A 95 16.51 -19.95 -2.91
CA VAL A 95 17.38 -19.31 -1.91
C VAL A 95 16.98 -19.83 -0.53
N LYS A 96 17.95 -20.05 0.35
CA LYS A 96 17.66 -20.45 1.72
C LYS A 96 17.27 -19.23 2.55
N PRO A 97 16.35 -19.39 3.54
CA PRO A 97 15.99 -18.31 4.45
C PRO A 97 17.17 -17.64 5.13
N GLU A 98 18.20 -18.42 5.50
CA GLU A 98 19.40 -17.93 6.16
C GLU A 98 20.25 -17.01 5.27
N ASP A 99 20.19 -17.19 3.95
CA ASP A 99 20.98 -16.40 3.01
C ASP A 99 20.42 -14.98 2.82
N ILE A 100 19.14 -14.78 3.13
CA ILE A 100 18.45 -13.51 2.97
C ILE A 100 17.80 -12.99 4.29
N ASP A 101 18.04 -13.67 5.40
CA ASP A 101 17.44 -13.34 6.70
C ASP A 101 15.92 -13.12 6.62
N SER A 102 15.23 -14.05 5.94
CA SER A 102 13.77 -14.00 5.78
C SER A 102 13.18 -15.34 5.36
N ASP A 103 12.05 -15.70 5.95
CA ASP A 103 11.27 -16.88 5.57
C ASP A 103 10.43 -16.67 4.30
N VAL A 104 10.31 -15.43 3.81
CA VAL A 104 9.53 -15.07 2.61
C VAL A 104 10.40 -14.30 1.61
N ALA A 105 10.08 -14.44 0.32
CA ALA A 105 10.88 -13.91 -0.79
C ALA A 105 10.34 -12.59 -1.37
N SER A 106 9.59 -11.81 -0.60
CA SER A 106 8.88 -10.62 -1.07
C SER A 106 9.72 -9.33 -1.09
N TYR A 107 11.04 -9.38 -0.85
CA TYR A 107 11.91 -8.21 -0.75
C TYR A 107 11.82 -7.22 -1.92
N ALA A 108 11.75 -7.73 -3.15
CA ALA A 108 11.71 -6.90 -4.35
C ALA A 108 10.27 -6.51 -4.77
N VAL A 109 9.27 -6.92 -3.99
CA VAL A 109 7.88 -6.53 -4.27
C VAL A 109 7.60 -5.21 -3.55
N PRO A 110 7.23 -4.13 -4.28
CA PRO A 110 6.92 -2.85 -3.66
C PRO A 110 5.94 -2.99 -2.50
N GLU A 111 6.19 -2.30 -1.40
CA GLU A 111 5.45 -2.32 -0.14
C GLU A 111 5.51 -3.64 0.67
N PHE A 112 5.75 -4.79 0.04
CA PHE A 112 5.82 -6.09 0.70
C PHE A 112 7.23 -6.50 1.16
N GLY A 113 8.25 -5.70 0.86
CA GLY A 113 9.65 -5.97 1.19
C GLY A 113 10.10 -5.48 2.57
N THR A 114 9.30 -4.67 3.26
CA THR A 114 9.67 -4.17 4.59
C THR A 114 9.63 -5.28 5.64
N THR A 115 10.46 -5.18 6.69
CA THR A 115 10.48 -6.16 7.79
C THR A 115 9.10 -6.32 8.42
N PHE A 116 8.37 -5.22 8.60
CA PHE A 116 7.03 -5.23 9.15
C PHE A 116 6.05 -6.06 8.31
N VAL A 117 5.99 -5.82 6.99
CA VAL A 117 5.07 -6.54 6.11
C VAL A 117 5.49 -7.98 5.89
N ARG A 118 6.80 -8.26 5.82
CA ARG A 118 7.29 -9.66 5.77
C ARG A 118 6.85 -10.46 7.01
N GLN A 119 6.87 -9.84 8.21
CA GLN A 119 6.33 -10.49 9.41
C GLN A 119 4.82 -10.74 9.28
N MET A 120 4.05 -9.78 8.78
CA MET A 120 2.60 -9.99 8.52
C MET A 120 2.35 -11.16 7.57
N LEU A 121 3.18 -11.34 6.53
CA LEU A 121 3.09 -12.47 5.60
C LEU A 121 3.35 -13.81 6.30
N ILE A 122 4.33 -13.86 7.20
CA ILE A 122 4.66 -15.05 7.99
C ILE A 122 3.48 -15.41 8.92
N ASP A 123 2.89 -14.42 9.57
CA ASP A 123 1.78 -14.61 10.52
C ASP A 123 0.49 -15.03 9.81
N THR A 124 0.20 -14.48 8.62
CA THR A 124 -1.09 -14.66 7.94
C THR A 124 -1.11 -15.71 6.84
N LYS A 125 0.05 -16.01 6.25
CA LYS A 125 0.26 -17.00 5.17
C LYS A 125 -0.78 -16.87 4.04
N PRO A 126 -0.85 -15.74 3.33
CA PRO A 126 -1.84 -15.51 2.31
C PRO A 126 -1.64 -16.46 1.13
N THR A 127 -2.73 -16.97 0.57
CA THR A 127 -2.74 -17.89 -0.58
C THR A 127 -3.49 -17.33 -1.78
N THR A 128 -3.99 -16.11 -1.67
CA THR A 128 -4.81 -15.46 -2.71
C THR A 128 -4.43 -14.00 -2.90
N PHE A 129 -4.68 -13.46 -4.08
CA PHE A 129 -4.50 -12.04 -4.35
C PHE A 129 -5.33 -11.16 -3.40
N ALA A 130 -6.57 -11.56 -3.11
CA ALA A 130 -7.41 -10.85 -2.13
C ALA A 130 -6.77 -10.82 -0.73
N GLY A 131 -6.06 -11.88 -0.33
CA GLY A 131 -5.30 -11.90 0.92
C GLY A 131 -4.17 -10.88 0.92
N LEU A 132 -3.45 -10.74 -0.19
CA LEU A 132 -2.39 -9.73 -0.33
C LEU A 132 -2.95 -8.30 -0.29
N VAL A 133 -4.08 -8.04 -0.94
CA VAL A 133 -4.77 -6.73 -0.88
C VAL A 133 -5.14 -6.40 0.58
N LYS A 134 -5.64 -7.37 1.33
CA LYS A 134 -5.98 -7.18 2.74
C LYS A 134 -4.75 -6.90 3.61
N ILE A 135 -3.65 -7.60 3.39
CA ILE A 135 -2.38 -7.34 4.10
C ILE A 135 -1.87 -5.93 3.76
N SER A 136 -1.91 -5.53 2.49
CA SER A 136 -1.58 -4.17 2.10
C SER A 136 -2.45 -3.14 2.83
N GLY A 137 -3.77 -3.35 2.91
CA GLY A 137 -4.68 -2.49 3.68
C GLY A 137 -4.29 -2.38 5.17
N LEU A 138 -3.99 -3.51 5.80
CA LEU A 138 -3.61 -3.57 7.22
C LEU A 138 -2.20 -3.02 7.50
N SER A 139 -1.33 -2.92 6.50
CA SER A 139 0.01 -2.37 6.65
C SER A 139 0.04 -0.84 6.67
N HIS A 140 -1.07 -0.19 6.33
CA HIS A 140 -1.22 1.26 6.30
C HIS A 140 -2.05 1.74 7.50
N GLY A 141 -1.54 2.75 8.17
CA GLY A 141 -2.20 3.34 9.33
C GLY A 141 -1.64 2.86 10.67
N THR A 142 -1.79 3.71 11.68
CA THR A 142 -1.33 3.47 13.05
C THR A 142 -2.28 2.48 13.72
N ASP A 143 -1.72 1.51 14.45
CA ASP A 143 -2.47 0.56 15.29
C ASP A 143 -3.57 -0.25 14.55
N VAL A 144 -3.45 -0.38 13.23
CA VAL A 144 -4.40 -1.17 12.44
C VAL A 144 -4.08 -2.66 12.53
N TRP A 145 -2.80 -3.00 12.49
CA TRP A 145 -2.32 -4.37 12.59
C TRP A 145 -1.95 -4.76 14.03
N LEU A 146 -0.91 -4.11 14.59
CA LEU A 146 -0.37 -4.44 15.91
C LEU A 146 -1.40 -4.21 17.02
N GLY A 147 -1.59 -5.23 17.86
CA GLY A 147 -2.53 -5.16 18.98
C GLY A 147 -4.01 -5.12 18.56
N ASN A 148 -4.32 -5.26 17.28
CA ASN A 148 -5.68 -5.22 16.73
C ASN A 148 -5.93 -6.45 15.84
N ALA A 149 -5.84 -6.33 14.51
CA ALA A 149 -6.12 -7.45 13.60
C ALA A 149 -5.16 -8.63 13.84
N GLN A 150 -3.91 -8.38 14.16
CA GLN A 150 -2.93 -9.40 14.54
C GLN A 150 -3.43 -10.24 15.70
N THR A 151 -3.82 -9.62 16.81
CA THR A 151 -4.30 -10.31 18.00
C THR A 151 -5.54 -11.17 17.70
N LEU A 152 -6.48 -10.65 16.91
CA LEU A 152 -7.69 -11.40 16.54
C LEU A 152 -7.35 -12.64 15.69
N ILE A 153 -6.35 -12.56 14.85
CA ILE A 153 -5.90 -13.69 14.02
C ILE A 153 -5.12 -14.70 14.86
N GLU A 154 -4.19 -14.25 15.71
CA GLU A 154 -3.43 -15.11 16.62
C GLU A 154 -4.34 -15.89 17.59
N GLU A 155 -5.38 -15.25 18.12
CA GLU A 155 -6.37 -15.86 18.98
C GLU A 155 -7.40 -16.74 18.24
N GLY A 156 -7.31 -16.83 16.92
CA GLY A 156 -8.23 -17.62 16.07
C GLY A 156 -9.65 -17.04 15.97
N LYS A 157 -9.86 -15.79 16.38
CA LYS A 157 -11.15 -15.08 16.30
C LYS A 157 -11.46 -14.58 14.89
N ALA A 158 -10.43 -14.37 14.09
CA ALA A 158 -10.51 -13.96 12.69
C ALA A 158 -9.44 -14.67 11.85
N THR A 159 -9.60 -14.61 10.55
CA THR A 159 -8.58 -14.95 9.56
C THR A 159 -8.35 -13.73 8.67
N ILE A 160 -7.28 -13.72 7.88
CA ILE A 160 -7.08 -12.65 6.91
C ILE A 160 -8.28 -12.53 5.93
N SER A 161 -8.97 -13.62 5.64
CA SER A 161 -10.15 -13.61 4.77
C SER A 161 -11.37 -12.96 5.40
N THR A 162 -11.53 -13.07 6.72
CA THR A 162 -12.71 -12.58 7.45
C THR A 162 -12.48 -11.24 8.15
N ALA A 163 -11.23 -10.83 8.31
CA ALA A 163 -10.89 -9.54 8.89
C ALA A 163 -11.32 -8.39 7.98
N ILE A 164 -11.75 -7.29 8.60
CA ILE A 164 -11.99 -6.01 7.92
C ILE A 164 -10.64 -5.31 7.80
N CYS A 165 -10.17 -5.11 6.58
CA CYS A 165 -8.81 -4.67 6.31
C CYS A 165 -8.74 -3.41 5.45
N THR A 166 -9.81 -3.08 4.74
CA THR A 166 -9.89 -1.96 3.81
C THR A 166 -11.17 -1.16 4.04
N ARG A 167 -11.21 0.07 3.53
CA ARG A 167 -12.44 0.88 3.55
C ARG A 167 -13.58 0.19 2.80
N ASP A 168 -13.27 -0.50 1.71
CA ASP A 168 -14.27 -1.26 0.94
C ASP A 168 -14.85 -2.41 1.78
N ASP A 169 -14.04 -3.10 2.58
CA ASP A 169 -14.54 -4.13 3.51
C ASP A 169 -15.55 -3.54 4.51
N ILE A 170 -15.27 -2.34 5.05
CA ILE A 170 -16.18 -1.64 5.97
C ILE A 170 -17.49 -1.32 5.25
N MET A 171 -17.41 -0.75 4.06
CA MET A 171 -18.57 -0.38 3.26
C MET A 171 -19.45 -1.60 2.97
N ILE A 172 -18.86 -2.69 2.49
CA ILE A 172 -19.57 -3.93 2.18
C ILE A 172 -20.19 -4.52 3.45
N TYR A 173 -19.46 -4.51 4.57
CA TYR A 173 -19.98 -4.98 5.85
C TYR A 173 -21.23 -4.20 6.29
N LEU A 174 -21.20 -2.86 6.21
CA LEU A 174 -22.32 -2.01 6.59
C LEU A 174 -23.52 -2.19 5.66
N ILE A 175 -23.31 -2.31 4.34
CA ILE A 175 -24.36 -2.59 3.36
C ILE A 175 -25.04 -3.94 3.70
N ASN A 176 -24.26 -4.97 4.00
CA ASN A 176 -24.78 -6.27 4.39
C ASN A 176 -25.54 -6.26 5.73
N LYS A 177 -25.31 -5.22 6.56
CA LYS A 177 -26.09 -4.97 7.77
C LYS A 177 -27.34 -4.10 7.55
N GLY A 178 -27.63 -3.73 6.30
CA GLY A 178 -28.81 -2.97 5.91
C GLY A 178 -28.62 -1.44 5.98
N VAL A 179 -27.39 -0.97 6.08
CA VAL A 179 -27.11 0.48 6.01
C VAL A 179 -27.14 0.92 4.55
N GLU A 180 -27.86 1.99 4.25
CA GLU A 180 -27.90 2.56 2.90
C GLU A 180 -26.53 3.14 2.51
N LEU A 181 -26.11 2.91 1.27
CA LEU A 181 -24.81 3.37 0.75
C LEU A 181 -24.62 4.88 0.90
N SER A 182 -25.68 5.65 0.73
CA SER A 182 -25.68 7.11 0.88
C SER A 182 -25.28 7.61 2.29
N LEU A 183 -25.31 6.74 3.29
CA LEU A 183 -24.97 7.03 4.69
C LEU A 183 -23.55 6.56 5.06
N ILE A 184 -22.82 5.95 4.12
CA ILE A 184 -21.49 5.36 4.35
C ILE A 184 -20.43 6.26 3.69
N HIS A 185 -20.30 7.49 4.17
CA HIS A 185 -19.27 8.44 3.68
C HIS A 185 -18.38 8.94 4.80
#